data_de4b45bfaa655159c4a1307285f03613
#
_entry.id   de4b45bfaa655159c4a1307285f03613
#
_cell.length_a   1.000
_cell.length_b   1.000
_cell.length_c   1.000
_cell.angle_alpha   90.00
_cell.angle_beta   90.00
_cell.angle_gamma   90.00
#
_symmetry.space_group_name_H-M   'P 1'
#
loop_
_entity.id
_entity.type
_entity.pdbx_description
1 polymer ?
#
loop_
_entity_poly.entity_id
_entity_poly.type
_entity_poly.pdbx_seq_one_letter_code
_entity_poly.pdbx_strand_id
1 'polypeptide(L)'
;MPCSCGRMHTLALDAESQVWTFRNWGRPFRLDTPLFTTTEGSTVVQVESGWMFCSALMDSGDVYVWWPFNNPIHTMHGAHMREMDQDETKAAKLSEDGVIPAVTWDLTYNPVKLPKLPDLPELEVDKDDSTEKKPALKLVKIAGMDNVLIGLTNRGHVVKFGGLTNEGNMQVNHWEYVSFVSSIVRQH
;
A
#
# COMPACT_ATOMS: atom_id res chain seq x y z
N MET A 1 2.41 -10.51 11.23
CA MET A 1 1.73 -10.02 10.02
C MET A 1 1.47 -8.54 10.19
N PRO A 2 2.16 -7.66 9.45
CA PRO A 2 1.88 -6.22 9.49
C PRO A 2 0.48 -5.94 8.93
N CYS A 3 -0.24 -5.02 9.57
CA CYS A 3 -1.54 -4.56 9.12
C CYS A 3 -1.64 -3.04 9.24
N SER A 4 -2.45 -2.42 8.38
CA SER A 4 -2.72 -0.99 8.37
C SER A 4 -4.21 -0.76 8.14
N CYS A 5 -4.80 0.15 8.91
CA CYS A 5 -6.24 0.41 8.92
C CYS A 5 -6.57 1.78 8.34
N GLY A 6 -7.47 1.82 7.37
CA GLY A 6 -8.11 3.02 6.89
C GLY A 6 -9.47 3.25 7.56
N ARG A 7 -10.30 4.13 6.98
CA ARG A 7 -11.61 4.46 7.54
C ARG A 7 -12.57 3.26 7.62
N MET A 8 -12.66 2.49 6.56
CA MET A 8 -13.63 1.41 6.39
C MET A 8 -13.01 0.13 5.81
N HIS A 9 -11.69 0.03 5.86
CA HIS A 9 -10.94 -1.11 5.34
C HIS A 9 -9.66 -1.33 6.15
N THR A 10 -9.11 -2.51 6.02
CA THR A 10 -7.82 -2.89 6.59
C THR A 10 -7.01 -3.62 5.55
N LEU A 11 -5.72 -3.38 5.51
CA LEU A 11 -4.75 -4.15 4.75
C LEU A 11 -3.95 -5.05 5.68
N ALA A 12 -3.57 -6.21 5.17
CA ALA A 12 -2.59 -7.06 5.82
C ALA A 12 -1.61 -7.61 4.77
N LEU A 13 -0.36 -7.79 5.18
CA LEU A 13 0.68 -8.42 4.39
C LEU A 13 1.06 -9.72 5.07
N ASP A 14 0.92 -10.85 4.38
CA ASP A 14 1.28 -12.15 4.93
C ASP A 14 2.78 -12.50 4.76
N ALA A 15 3.16 -13.68 5.21
CA ALA A 15 4.55 -14.13 5.14
C ALA A 15 5.03 -14.42 3.71
N GLU A 16 4.10 -14.66 2.80
CA GLU A 16 4.32 -14.89 1.37
C GLU A 16 4.28 -13.60 0.55
N SER A 17 4.26 -12.41 1.22
CA SER A 17 4.15 -11.09 0.60
C SER A 17 2.86 -10.88 -0.20
N GLN A 18 1.78 -11.61 0.16
CA GLN A 18 0.46 -11.41 -0.43
C GLN A 18 -0.28 -10.29 0.29
N VAL A 19 -0.98 -9.46 -0.48
CA VAL A 19 -1.73 -8.32 0.04
C VAL A 19 -3.21 -8.68 0.20
N TRP A 20 -3.66 -8.67 1.44
CA TRP A 20 -5.04 -8.95 1.83
C TRP A 20 -5.79 -7.66 2.16
N THR A 21 -7.00 -7.54 1.63
CA THR A 21 -7.89 -6.40 1.89
C THR A 21 -9.15 -6.88 2.60
N PHE A 22 -9.47 -6.24 3.72
CA PHE A 22 -10.67 -6.49 4.51
C PHE A 22 -11.62 -5.30 4.36
N ARG A 23 -12.74 -5.50 3.68
CA ARG A 23 -13.86 -4.57 3.63
C ARG A 23 -15.02 -5.03 4.49
N ASN A 24 -15.13 -6.34 4.68
CA ASN A 24 -16.14 -7.01 5.48
C ASN A 24 -15.48 -8.07 6.38
N TRP A 25 -16.09 -8.37 7.50
CA TRP A 25 -15.65 -9.44 8.38
C TRP A 25 -15.80 -10.82 7.72
N GLY A 26 -14.78 -11.65 7.91
CA GLY A 26 -14.78 -13.04 7.46
C GLY A 26 -14.61 -13.25 5.95
N ARG A 27 -14.50 -12.20 5.14
CA ARG A 27 -14.39 -12.31 3.67
C ARG A 27 -13.29 -11.42 3.09
N PRO A 28 -12.04 -11.58 3.53
CA PRO A 28 -10.93 -10.84 2.95
C PRO A 28 -10.68 -11.30 1.52
N PHE A 29 -10.25 -10.38 0.68
CA PHE A 29 -9.77 -10.72 -0.65
C PHE A 29 -8.29 -10.40 -0.81
N ARG A 30 -7.63 -11.25 -1.59
CA ARG A 30 -6.29 -10.99 -2.07
C ARG A 30 -6.38 -10.18 -3.36
N LEU A 31 -5.54 -9.17 -3.47
CA LEU A 31 -5.42 -8.43 -4.71
C LEU A 31 -4.58 -9.27 -5.70
N ASP A 32 -5.27 -9.86 -6.67
CA ASP A 32 -4.65 -10.65 -7.72
C ASP A 32 -4.19 -9.72 -8.85
N THR A 33 -2.89 -9.47 -8.87
CA THR A 33 -2.26 -8.59 -9.86
C THR A 33 -0.84 -9.06 -10.18
N PRO A 34 -0.44 -9.07 -11.46
CA PRO A 34 0.94 -9.38 -11.84
C PRO A 34 1.96 -8.33 -11.35
N LEU A 35 1.48 -7.14 -10.92
CA LEU A 35 2.35 -6.06 -10.44
C LEU A 35 3.02 -6.36 -9.09
N PHE A 36 2.44 -7.27 -8.29
CA PHE A 36 2.97 -7.70 -7.01
C PHE A 36 3.78 -9.01 -7.08
N THR A 37 3.71 -9.68 -8.22
CA THR A 37 4.42 -10.94 -8.49
C THR A 37 5.31 -10.80 -9.72
N THR A 38 6.18 -9.80 -9.74
CA THR A 38 7.00 -9.55 -10.93
C THR A 38 8.01 -10.67 -11.12
N THR A 39 8.17 -11.10 -12.37
CA THR A 39 9.21 -12.03 -12.85
C THR A 39 10.64 -11.57 -12.55
N GLU A 40 10.82 -10.33 -12.09
CA GLU A 40 12.10 -9.71 -11.74
C GLU A 40 12.44 -9.77 -10.25
N GLY A 41 11.66 -10.50 -9.45
CA GLY A 41 11.96 -10.75 -8.04
C GLY A 41 11.63 -9.59 -7.09
N SER A 42 10.86 -8.59 -7.53
CA SER A 42 10.41 -7.52 -6.63
C SER A 42 9.15 -7.97 -5.88
N THR A 43 9.18 -7.83 -4.56
CA THR A 43 8.08 -8.24 -3.66
C THR A 43 7.53 -7.07 -2.87
N VAL A 44 6.28 -7.20 -2.42
CA VAL A 44 5.68 -6.23 -1.49
C VAL A 44 6.34 -6.40 -0.12
N VAL A 45 6.88 -5.30 0.41
CA VAL A 45 7.57 -5.27 1.72
C VAL A 45 6.79 -4.50 2.79
N GLN A 46 5.87 -3.64 2.39
CA GLN A 46 5.02 -2.89 3.31
C GLN A 46 3.68 -2.55 2.67
N VAL A 47 2.62 -2.54 3.47
CA VAL A 47 1.30 -2.03 3.08
C VAL A 47 0.87 -0.94 4.04
N GLU A 48 0.22 0.10 3.51
CA GLU A 48 -0.33 1.21 4.28
C GLU A 48 -1.69 1.63 3.76
N SER A 49 -2.55 2.02 4.68
CA SER A 49 -3.87 2.59 4.39
C SER A 49 -3.88 4.07 4.72
N GLY A 50 -4.44 4.89 3.84
CA GLY A 50 -4.93 6.21 4.17
C GLY A 50 -6.43 6.16 4.48
N TRP A 51 -7.10 7.32 4.45
CA TRP A 51 -8.53 7.39 4.76
C TRP A 51 -9.38 6.57 3.79
N MET A 52 -9.13 6.72 2.48
CA MET A 52 -9.91 6.10 1.41
C MET A 52 -9.06 5.30 0.41
N PHE A 53 -7.76 5.23 0.59
CA PHE A 53 -6.85 4.54 -0.31
C PHE A 53 -6.03 3.48 0.40
N CYS A 54 -5.52 2.58 -0.39
CA CYS A 54 -4.56 1.53 -0.02
C CYS A 54 -3.24 1.77 -0.75
N SER A 55 -2.14 1.38 -0.15
CA SER A 55 -0.83 1.43 -0.81
C SER A 55 0.04 0.23 -0.48
N ALA A 56 0.92 -0.12 -1.42
CA ALA A 56 1.94 -1.15 -1.28
C ALA A 56 3.29 -0.60 -1.71
N LEU A 57 4.31 -0.77 -0.86
CA LEU A 57 5.70 -0.49 -1.16
C LEU A 57 6.37 -1.79 -1.57
N MET A 58 7.07 -1.73 -2.70
CA MET A 58 7.92 -2.81 -3.20
C MET A 58 9.34 -2.69 -2.64
N ASP A 59 10.07 -3.77 -2.58
CA ASP A 59 11.49 -3.78 -2.21
C ASP A 59 12.37 -2.99 -3.20
N SER A 60 11.92 -2.81 -4.45
CA SER A 60 12.51 -1.88 -5.43
C SER A 60 12.42 -0.42 -5.03
N GLY A 61 11.51 -0.05 -4.12
CA GLY A 61 11.14 1.31 -3.75
C GLY A 61 9.98 1.88 -4.56
N ASP A 62 9.41 1.10 -5.49
CA ASP A 62 8.18 1.47 -6.19
C ASP A 62 6.99 1.42 -5.24
N VAL A 63 6.04 2.33 -5.45
CA VAL A 63 4.79 2.37 -4.67
C VAL A 63 3.60 2.24 -5.61
N TYR A 64 2.68 1.39 -5.22
CA TYR A 64 1.39 1.22 -5.89
C TYR A 64 0.26 1.65 -4.97
N VAL A 65 -0.79 2.26 -5.54
CA VAL A 65 -1.98 2.70 -4.81
C VAL A 65 -3.25 2.25 -5.49
N TRP A 66 -4.31 2.03 -4.70
CA TRP A 66 -5.65 1.71 -5.18
C TRP A 66 -6.70 2.20 -4.19
N TRP A 67 -7.93 2.31 -4.66
CA TRP A 67 -9.07 2.75 -3.85
C TRP A 67 -10.04 1.58 -3.69
N PRO A 68 -10.13 0.97 -2.50
CA PRO A 68 -10.91 -0.24 -2.29
C PRO A 68 -12.41 -0.04 -2.48
N PHE A 69 -12.87 1.20 -2.58
CA PHE A 69 -14.27 1.58 -2.80
C PHE A 69 -14.52 2.25 -4.17
N ASN A 70 -13.57 2.25 -5.08
CA ASN A 70 -13.80 2.71 -6.45
C ASN A 70 -14.85 1.83 -7.16
N ASN A 71 -15.44 2.34 -8.24
CA ASN A 71 -16.53 1.64 -8.94
C ASN A 71 -16.16 0.24 -9.43
N PRO A 72 -15.00 -0.01 -10.06
CA PRO A 72 -14.62 -1.35 -10.48
C PRO A 72 -14.55 -2.35 -9.32
N ILE A 73 -13.79 -2.02 -8.28
CA ILE A 73 -13.64 -2.91 -7.10
C ILE A 73 -14.98 -3.07 -6.38
N HIS A 74 -15.76 -1.99 -6.24
CA HIS A 74 -17.09 -2.05 -5.59
C HIS A 74 -18.04 -2.98 -6.33
N THR A 75 -18.06 -2.90 -7.64
CA THR A 75 -18.92 -3.75 -8.50
C THR A 75 -18.53 -5.23 -8.39
N MET A 76 -17.25 -5.54 -8.54
CA MET A 76 -16.73 -6.92 -8.45
C MET A 76 -16.95 -7.50 -7.05
N HIS A 77 -16.63 -6.73 -6.02
CA HIS A 77 -16.85 -7.13 -4.63
C HIS A 77 -18.33 -7.39 -4.35
N GLY A 78 -19.22 -6.49 -4.78
CA GLY A 78 -20.65 -6.64 -4.57
C GLY A 78 -21.25 -7.85 -5.32
N ALA A 79 -20.75 -8.18 -6.51
CA ALA A 79 -21.14 -9.37 -7.24
C ALA A 79 -20.72 -10.64 -6.50
N HIS A 80 -19.47 -10.68 -6.06
CA HIS A 80 -18.92 -11.83 -5.34
C HIS A 80 -19.60 -12.04 -3.98
N MET A 81 -19.91 -10.96 -3.25
CA MET A 81 -20.65 -11.07 -1.98
C MET A 81 -22.04 -11.69 -2.17
N ARG A 82 -22.76 -11.30 -3.23
CA ARG A 82 -24.07 -11.90 -3.54
C ARG A 82 -23.97 -13.40 -3.88
N GLU A 83 -22.93 -13.78 -4.61
CA GLU A 83 -22.67 -15.19 -4.91
C GLU A 83 -22.37 -15.99 -3.64
N MET A 84 -21.52 -15.47 -2.78
CA MET A 84 -21.17 -16.11 -1.50
C MET A 84 -22.37 -16.20 -0.54
N ASP A 85 -23.26 -15.20 -0.55
CA ASP A 85 -24.46 -15.21 0.30
C ASP A 85 -25.50 -16.27 -0.15
N GLN A 86 -25.47 -16.67 -1.41
CA GLN A 86 -26.31 -17.75 -1.94
C GLN A 86 -25.77 -19.14 -1.60
N ASP A 87 -24.51 -19.26 -1.25
CA ASP A 87 -23.84 -20.50 -0.86
C ASP A 87 -23.73 -20.57 0.67
N GLU A 88 -24.58 -21.39 1.30
CA GLU A 88 -24.59 -21.54 2.75
C GLU A 88 -23.25 -22.03 3.32
N THR A 89 -22.44 -22.73 2.54
CA THR A 89 -21.13 -23.23 2.94
C THR A 89 -20.08 -22.11 3.01
N LYS A 90 -20.30 -21.01 2.29
CA LYS A 90 -19.44 -19.82 2.23
C LYS A 90 -19.97 -18.65 3.03
N ALA A 91 -21.10 -18.79 3.70
CA ALA A 91 -21.64 -17.74 4.53
C ALA A 91 -20.73 -17.50 5.72
N ALA A 92 -20.29 -16.25 5.90
CA ALA A 92 -19.50 -15.82 7.07
C ALA A 92 -20.41 -15.75 8.31
N LYS A 93 -20.82 -16.89 8.82
CA LYS A 93 -21.69 -17.03 10.00
C LYS A 93 -20.84 -17.28 11.24
N LEU A 94 -21.29 -16.75 12.36
CA LEU A 94 -20.72 -17.06 13.66
C LEU A 94 -20.85 -18.55 13.95
N SER A 95 -19.74 -19.22 14.26
CA SER A 95 -19.74 -20.63 14.69
C SER A 95 -20.25 -20.75 16.13
N GLU A 96 -20.55 -21.97 16.58
CA GLU A 96 -20.92 -22.25 17.97
C GLU A 96 -19.85 -21.79 18.98
N ASP A 97 -18.57 -21.81 18.57
CA ASP A 97 -17.43 -21.35 19.36
C ASP A 97 -17.24 -19.82 19.34
N GLY A 98 -18.14 -19.07 18.71
CA GLY A 98 -18.06 -17.63 18.63
C GLY A 98 -17.03 -17.10 17.60
N VAL A 99 -16.56 -17.95 16.70
CA VAL A 99 -15.58 -17.59 15.65
C VAL A 99 -16.30 -17.39 14.32
N ILE A 100 -15.95 -16.34 13.58
CA ILE A 100 -16.37 -16.17 12.18
C ILE A 100 -15.25 -16.72 11.30
N PRO A 101 -15.44 -17.85 10.61
CA PRO A 101 -14.44 -18.39 9.71
C PRO A 101 -14.20 -17.43 8.53
N ALA A 102 -12.94 -17.20 8.20
CA ALA A 102 -12.60 -16.40 7.04
C ALA A 102 -12.77 -17.21 5.74
N VAL A 103 -13.52 -16.67 4.80
CA VAL A 103 -13.62 -17.19 3.43
C VAL A 103 -12.85 -16.25 2.51
N THR A 104 -11.71 -16.70 2.05
CA THR A 104 -10.80 -15.92 1.19
C THR A 104 -11.16 -16.08 -0.28
N TRP A 105 -10.89 -15.03 -1.06
CA TRP A 105 -11.07 -15.01 -2.50
C TRP A 105 -10.11 -14.05 -3.18
N ASP A 106 -9.98 -14.14 -4.50
CA ASP A 106 -9.09 -13.30 -5.29
C ASP A 106 -9.88 -12.24 -6.05
N LEU A 107 -9.41 -11.01 -6.02
CA LEU A 107 -9.96 -9.90 -6.78
C LEU A 107 -8.90 -9.41 -7.77
N THR A 108 -9.15 -9.64 -9.06
CA THR A 108 -8.26 -9.20 -10.14
C THR A 108 -8.42 -7.69 -10.34
N TYR A 109 -7.38 -6.94 -10.00
CA TYR A 109 -7.34 -5.49 -10.18
C TYR A 109 -5.90 -5.02 -10.24
N ASN A 110 -5.60 -4.08 -11.13
CA ASN A 110 -4.28 -3.49 -11.26
C ASN A 110 -4.22 -2.15 -10.53
N PRO A 111 -3.49 -2.05 -9.42
CA PRO A 111 -3.24 -0.79 -8.74
C PRO A 111 -2.40 0.17 -9.62
N VAL A 112 -2.49 1.44 -9.31
CA VAL A 112 -1.78 2.51 -10.03
C VAL A 112 -0.40 2.70 -9.44
N LYS A 113 0.64 2.65 -10.27
CA LYS A 113 2.00 2.96 -9.84
C LYS A 113 2.18 4.46 -9.64
N LEU A 114 2.74 4.87 -8.49
CA LEU A 114 3.12 6.25 -8.26
C LEU A 114 4.33 6.65 -9.13
N PRO A 115 4.45 7.93 -9.51
CA PRO A 115 5.60 8.42 -10.25
C PRO A 115 6.90 8.23 -9.47
N LYS A 116 8.01 8.24 -10.17
CA LYS A 116 9.35 8.20 -9.58
C LYS A 116 9.58 9.40 -8.67
N LEU A 117 10.50 9.23 -7.70
CA LEU A 117 10.97 10.34 -6.88
C LEU A 117 11.58 11.43 -7.77
N PRO A 118 11.38 12.72 -7.43
CA PRO A 118 12.09 13.82 -8.06
C PRO A 118 13.57 13.81 -7.65
N ASP A 119 14.35 14.67 -8.26
CA ASP A 119 15.68 14.99 -7.78
C ASP A 119 15.57 15.62 -6.39
N LEU A 120 16.27 15.04 -5.42
CA LEU A 120 16.27 15.49 -4.04
C LEU A 120 17.62 16.12 -3.68
N PRO A 121 17.64 17.13 -2.78
CA PRO A 121 18.88 17.79 -2.38
C PRO A 121 19.82 16.80 -1.69
N GLU A 122 21.13 17.00 -1.84
CA GLU A 122 22.09 16.23 -1.06
C GLU A 122 21.96 16.55 0.44
N LEU A 123 21.91 15.51 1.25
CA LEU A 123 21.94 15.65 2.69
C LEU A 123 23.38 15.64 3.19
N GLU A 124 23.65 16.30 4.35
CA GLU A 124 25.00 16.36 4.94
C GLU A 124 25.61 14.96 5.21
N VAL A 125 24.76 13.98 5.50
CA VAL A 125 25.17 12.57 5.67
C VAL A 125 25.74 11.98 4.38
N ASP A 126 25.37 12.51 3.22
CA ASP A 126 25.88 12.08 1.92
C ASP A 126 27.30 12.60 1.61
N LYS A 127 27.85 13.47 2.48
CA LYS A 127 29.18 14.07 2.30
C LYS A 127 30.33 13.22 2.83
N ASP A 128 30.03 12.01 3.33
CA ASP A 128 31.09 11.09 3.72
C ASP A 128 31.86 10.63 2.47
N ASP A 129 33.16 10.87 2.48
CA ASP A 129 34.11 10.81 1.36
C ASP A 129 34.46 9.37 0.96
N SER A 130 33.53 8.41 1.19
CA SER A 130 33.72 7.04 0.75
C SER A 130 33.55 6.96 -0.78
N THR A 131 34.59 6.51 -1.45
CA THR A 131 34.65 6.26 -2.91
C THR A 131 33.71 5.16 -3.39
N GLU A 132 32.83 4.65 -2.54
CA GLU A 132 31.84 3.65 -2.89
C GLU A 132 30.65 4.26 -3.64
N LYS A 133 30.26 3.59 -4.71
CA LYS A 133 29.10 3.99 -5.52
C LYS A 133 27.84 3.99 -4.67
N LYS A 134 27.30 5.18 -4.36
CA LYS A 134 26.08 5.33 -3.56
C LYS A 134 24.94 4.50 -4.17
N PRO A 135 24.17 3.77 -3.36
CA PRO A 135 23.02 3.01 -3.84
C PRO A 135 21.99 3.94 -4.48
N ALA A 136 21.24 3.42 -5.46
CA ALA A 136 20.18 4.17 -6.10
C ALA A 136 19.18 4.70 -5.05
N LEU A 137 18.72 5.93 -5.25
CA LEU A 137 17.71 6.55 -4.40
C LEU A 137 16.39 5.79 -4.53
N LYS A 138 15.84 5.32 -3.40
CA LYS A 138 14.56 4.62 -3.36
C LYS A 138 13.83 4.85 -2.05
N LEU A 139 12.51 4.66 -2.07
CA LEU A 139 11.71 4.59 -0.85
C LEU A 139 12.01 3.28 -0.11
N VAL A 140 12.14 3.38 1.21
CA VAL A 140 12.36 2.24 2.11
C VAL A 140 11.27 2.09 3.16
N LYS A 141 10.43 3.13 3.34
CA LYS A 141 9.30 3.12 4.25
C LYS A 141 8.21 4.08 3.76
N ILE A 142 6.96 3.72 4.01
CA ILE A 142 5.80 4.58 3.75
C ILE A 142 4.90 4.65 4.97
N ALA A 143 4.07 5.70 5.05
CA ALA A 143 3.02 5.85 6.05
C ALA A 143 1.80 6.52 5.42
N GLY A 144 0.65 5.88 5.54
CA GLY A 144 -0.63 6.41 5.05
C GLY A 144 -1.25 7.37 6.05
N MET A 145 -1.73 8.49 5.56
CA MET A 145 -2.52 9.46 6.32
C MET A 145 -3.76 9.79 5.49
N ASP A 146 -4.70 10.54 5.99
CA ASP A 146 -5.92 10.98 5.32
C ASP A 146 -5.90 10.76 3.77
N ASN A 147 -5.49 11.76 3.00
CA ASN A 147 -5.35 11.69 1.53
C ASN A 147 -3.89 11.86 1.07
N VAL A 148 -2.95 11.52 1.94
CA VAL A 148 -1.51 11.74 1.75
C VAL A 148 -0.75 10.47 2.10
N LEU A 149 0.27 10.19 1.32
CA LEU A 149 1.28 9.17 1.62
C LEU A 149 2.60 9.87 1.94
N ILE A 150 3.18 9.54 3.08
CA ILE A 150 4.53 9.98 3.47
C ILE A 150 5.50 8.87 3.11
N GLY A 151 6.64 9.23 2.56
CA GLY A 151 7.72 8.31 2.21
C GLY A 151 9.02 8.69 2.86
N LEU A 152 9.79 7.68 3.28
CA LEU A 152 11.17 7.82 3.72
C LEU A 152 12.09 7.15 2.69
N THR A 153 13.12 7.85 2.25
CA THR A 153 14.11 7.28 1.34
C THR A 153 15.27 6.61 2.08
N ASN A 154 16.01 5.75 1.39
CA ASN A 154 17.24 5.14 1.88
C ASN A 154 18.39 6.12 2.19
N ARG A 155 18.21 7.41 1.86
CA ARG A 155 19.15 8.50 2.18
C ARG A 155 18.62 9.43 3.28
N GLY A 156 17.47 9.11 3.89
CA GLY A 156 16.89 9.90 4.98
C GLY A 156 16.01 11.08 4.54
N HIS A 157 15.68 11.22 3.25
CA HIS A 157 14.71 12.22 2.83
C HIS A 157 13.30 11.80 3.23
N VAL A 158 12.54 12.76 3.73
CA VAL A 158 11.10 12.62 3.91
C VAL A 158 10.39 13.29 2.72
N VAL A 159 9.51 12.56 2.08
CA VAL A 159 8.72 13.04 0.94
C VAL A 159 7.24 12.79 1.21
N LYS A 160 6.37 13.58 0.61
CA LYS A 160 4.92 13.37 0.65
C LYS A 160 4.35 13.29 -0.75
N PHE A 161 3.30 12.50 -0.91
CA PHE A 161 2.47 12.43 -2.10
C PHE A 161 1.02 12.71 -1.70
N GLY A 162 0.45 13.80 -2.18
CA GLY A 162 -0.89 14.25 -1.83
C GLY A 162 -1.96 13.89 -2.85
N GLY A 163 -3.22 14.29 -2.56
CA GLY A 163 -4.33 14.17 -3.50
C GLY A 163 -4.85 12.75 -3.72
N LEU A 164 -4.60 11.82 -2.81
CA LEU A 164 -5.02 10.41 -2.91
C LEU A 164 -6.52 10.22 -2.58
N THR A 165 -7.36 11.15 -3.01
CA THR A 165 -8.83 11.07 -2.85
C THR A 165 -9.48 10.14 -3.86
N ASN A 166 -8.95 10.08 -5.07
CA ASN A 166 -9.39 9.21 -6.17
C ASN A 166 -8.28 9.05 -7.22
N GLU A 167 -8.47 8.10 -8.13
CA GLU A 167 -7.52 7.78 -9.19
C GLU A 167 -7.23 8.94 -10.16
N GLY A 168 -8.24 9.78 -10.45
CA GLY A 168 -8.11 10.90 -11.40
C GLY A 168 -7.12 11.97 -10.95
N ASN A 169 -6.90 12.12 -9.65
CA ASN A 169 -5.98 13.12 -9.11
C ASN A 169 -4.50 12.71 -9.23
N MET A 170 -4.22 11.46 -9.52
CA MET A 170 -2.86 10.94 -9.63
C MET A 170 -2.04 11.53 -10.77
N GLN A 171 -2.70 11.96 -11.86
CA GLN A 171 -2.01 12.44 -13.06
C GLN A 171 -1.35 13.80 -12.89
N VAL A 172 -1.77 14.57 -11.90
CA VAL A 172 -1.29 15.94 -11.63
C VAL A 172 -0.41 16.04 -10.38
N ASN A 173 -0.32 14.98 -9.61
CA ASN A 173 0.43 14.96 -8.35
C ASN A 173 1.83 14.37 -8.53
N HIS A 174 2.73 14.81 -7.68
CA HIS A 174 4.12 14.37 -7.62
C HIS A 174 4.58 14.27 -6.18
N TRP A 175 5.71 13.62 -5.96
CA TRP A 175 6.36 13.61 -4.66
C TRP A 175 6.94 14.99 -4.36
N GLU A 176 6.63 15.51 -3.18
CA GLU A 176 7.15 16.76 -2.66
C GLU A 176 8.14 16.49 -1.53
N TYR A 177 9.28 17.15 -1.55
CA TYR A 177 10.27 17.06 -0.47
C TYR A 177 9.79 17.83 0.77
N VAL A 178 9.87 17.21 1.96
CA VAL A 178 9.50 17.80 3.24
C VAL A 178 10.78 18.17 4.00
N SER A 179 11.31 19.36 3.74
CA SER A 179 12.61 19.82 4.25
C SER A 179 12.70 19.90 5.77
N PHE A 180 11.61 20.30 6.43
CA PHE A 180 11.59 20.51 7.88
C PHE A 180 11.73 19.20 8.68
N VAL A 181 11.05 18.14 8.26
CA VAL A 181 11.07 16.84 8.97
C VAL A 181 12.42 16.15 8.79
N SER A 182 13.06 16.30 7.64
CA SER A 182 14.38 15.72 7.37
C SER A 182 15.48 16.25 8.28
N SER A 183 15.31 17.41 8.93
CA SER A 183 16.25 17.96 9.93
C SER A 183 16.04 17.36 11.33
N ILE A 184 14.84 16.90 11.68
CA ILE A 184 14.53 16.34 13.02
C ILE A 184 14.99 14.89 13.15
N VAL A 185 14.88 14.08 12.10
CA VAL A 185 15.28 12.66 12.08
C VAL A 185 16.79 12.46 12.34
N ARG A 186 17.57 13.54 12.27
CA ARG A 186 19.05 13.53 12.46
C ARG A 186 19.52 13.63 13.92
N GLN A 187 18.63 13.86 14.88
CA GLN A 187 19.03 14.10 16.29
C GLN A 187 18.86 12.88 17.21
N HIS A 188 18.55 11.72 16.65
CA HIS A 188 18.40 10.44 17.37
C HIS A 188 19.13 9.31 16.64
#